data_6bf50f16e3639e5e2688209122eea860
#
_entry.id   6bf50f16e3639e5e2688209122eea860
#
_cell.length_a   1.000
_cell.length_b   1.000
_cell.length_c   1.000
_cell.angle_alpha   90.00
_cell.angle_beta   90.00
_cell.angle_gamma   90.00
#
_symmetry.space_group_name_H-M   'P 1'
#
loop_
_entity.id
_entity.type
_entity.pdbx_description
1 polymer ?
#
loop_
_entity_poly.entity_id
_entity_poly.type
_entity_poly.pdbx_seq_one_letter_code
_entity_poly.pdbx_strand_id
1 'polypeptide(L)'
;ATVAPVRPVVHQPVPVAPVHRGRSGPVVPQSVTSGVPVDQRLGDSEYHFSWRHDGSKTYTWDGANQYCGNLGSGWQGISIETRQEDSLVREAITEDHLPWIWTSGQLKNHGFAWASGEEFVGLNWSHTGGNHRPQPDNREGNENCLGVLNNVYDDGIKWHDIACHHDKAIICEHKVRVHG
;
A
#
# COMPACT_ATOMS: atom_id res chain seq x y z
N ALA A 1 -55.41 0.23 -4.03
CA ALA A 1 -54.88 0.59 -3.99
C ALA A 1 -53.79 0.98 -4.19
N THR A 2 -53.07 1.23 -4.38
CA THR A 2 -52.24 1.56 -4.59
C THR A 2 -51.31 2.06 -4.63
N VAL A 3 -50.59 2.31 -4.66
CA VAL A 3 -49.78 2.71 -4.67
C VAL A 3 -48.81 3.13 -4.99
N ALA A 4 -48.39 3.46 -5.09
CA ALA A 4 -47.51 3.88 -5.35
C ALA A 4 -46.50 4.11 -5.47
N PRO A 5 -46.12 4.29 -5.79
CA PRO A 5 -45.07 4.37 -5.92
C PRO A 5 -44.20 5.09 -5.85
N VAL A 6 -43.64 5.30 -5.84
CA VAL A 6 -42.82 5.87 -5.72
C VAL A 6 -41.84 6.19 -6.14
N ARG A 7 -41.56 6.49 -6.38
CA ARG A 7 -40.70 6.87 -6.75
C ARG A 7 -39.63 7.23 -6.61
N PRO A 8 -39.18 7.34 -6.82
CA PRO A 8 -38.14 7.49 -6.70
C PRO A 8 -37.36 8.32 -6.79
N VAL A 9 -36.85 8.59 -6.94
CA VAL A 9 -36.13 9.27 -6.99
C VAL A 9 -35.11 9.60 -7.11
N VAL A 10 -34.75 9.76 -7.21
CA VAL A 10 -33.89 10.07 -7.35
C VAL A 10 -32.93 10.56 -7.34
N HIS A 11 -32.65 10.80 -7.46
CA HIS A 11 -31.77 11.18 -7.53
C HIS A 11 -30.84 11.76 -7.59
N GLN A 12 -30.54 12.05 -7.68
CA GLN A 12 -29.82 12.55 -7.85
C GLN A 12 -28.83 13.04 -7.81
N PRO A 13 -28.51 13.19 -8.06
CA PRO A 13 -27.53 13.51 -8.02
C PRO A 13 -26.83 14.36 -7.93
N VAL A 14 -26.46 14.59 -8.06
CA VAL A 14 -25.86 15.23 -8.02
C VAL A 14 -25.03 15.82 -7.95
N PRO A 15 -24.79 16.02 -7.99
CA PRO A 15 -23.95 16.52 -7.98
C PRO A 15 -23.10 17.05 -8.05
N VAL A 16 -22.81 17.14 -8.32
CA VAL A 16 -22.09 17.51 -8.44
C VAL A 16 -21.32 18.23 -8.36
N ALA A 17 -21.19 18.32 -8.49
CA ALA A 17 -20.48 18.85 -8.56
C ALA A 17 -19.89 19.59 -8.43
N PRO A 18 -19.84 19.73 -8.36
CA PRO A 18 -19.13 20.38 -8.34
C PRO A 18 -18.44 20.90 -8.31
N VAL A 19 -18.39 20.82 -8.35
CA VAL A 19 -17.82 21.22 -8.43
C VAL A 19 -17.04 21.66 -8.45
N HIS A 20 -16.79 21.67 -8.56
CA HIS A 20 -16.02 21.96 -8.74
C HIS A 20 -15.53 22.69 -8.89
N ARG A 21 -15.54 22.86 -9.01
CA ARG A 21 -15.18 23.49 -9.22
C ARG A 21 -14.38 24.08 -9.02
N GLY A 22 -14.17 24.14 -8.90
CA GLY A 22 -13.41 24.53 -8.88
C GLY A 22 -12.68 25.09 -8.67
N ARG A 23 -12.36 25.19 -8.85
CA ARG A 23 -11.66 25.59 -8.81
C ARG A 23 -10.72 25.95 -8.61
N SER A 24 -10.43 26.09 -8.61
CA SER A 24 -9.68 26.43 -8.50
C SER A 24 -8.71 26.36 -8.42
N GLY A 25 -8.30 26.26 -8.48
CA GLY A 25 -7.45 25.97 -8.46
C GLY A 25 -6.52 25.79 -8.33
N PRO A 26 -5.87 25.84 -8.37
CA PRO A 26 -4.91 25.63 -8.57
C PRO A 26 -4.28 24.79 -8.33
N VAL A 27 -4.04 24.48 -8.39
CA VAL A 27 -3.51 23.83 -8.22
C VAL A 27 -3.07 22.95 -8.28
N VAL A 28 -2.97 22.56 -8.39
CA VAL A 28 -2.59 21.72 -8.36
C VAL A 28 -2.22 20.95 -9.07
N PRO A 29 -1.76 20.85 -9.35
CA PRO A 29 -1.32 20.30 -10.26
C PRO A 29 -1.01 19.07 -10.20
N GLN A 30 -0.84 18.70 -9.89
CA GLN A 30 -0.61 17.71 -9.83
C GLN A 30 -1.22 16.76 -10.20
N SER A 31 -1.80 16.85 -9.90
CA SER A 31 -2.61 15.93 -10.17
C SER A 31 -2.52 15.51 -11.39
N VAL A 32 -2.14 16.12 -11.85
CA VAL A 32 -2.07 15.95 -12.93
C VAL A 32 -1.66 14.85 -13.30
N THR A 33 -1.17 14.60 -12.69
CA THR A 33 -0.46 13.86 -13.17
C THR A 33 -0.91 12.67 -13.46
N SER A 34 -1.50 12.13 -12.89
CA SER A 34 -1.49 10.85 -13.18
C SER A 34 -2.80 10.30 -13.27
N GLY A 35 -3.74 10.81 -12.76
CA GLY A 35 -4.98 10.12 -12.60
C GLY A 35 -4.88 8.92 -11.68
N VAL A 36 -3.76 8.65 -11.08
CA VAL A 36 -3.62 7.58 -10.10
C VAL A 36 -4.21 8.06 -8.78
N PRO A 37 -5.17 7.34 -8.21
CA PRO A 37 -5.72 7.74 -6.91
C PRO A 37 -4.63 7.68 -5.84
N VAL A 38 -4.50 8.75 -5.07
CA VAL A 38 -3.56 8.86 -3.97
C VAL A 38 -4.34 8.80 -2.67
N ASP A 39 -4.07 7.78 -1.86
CA ASP A 39 -4.80 7.56 -0.61
C ASP A 39 -4.18 8.27 0.57
N GLN A 40 -2.87 8.49 0.52
CA GLN A 40 -2.15 9.15 1.60
C GLN A 40 -0.90 9.83 1.06
N ARG A 41 -0.43 10.84 1.76
CA ARG A 41 0.82 11.53 1.44
C ARG A 41 1.65 11.68 2.70
N LEU A 42 2.96 11.60 2.53
CA LEU A 42 3.90 11.83 3.62
C LEU A 42 5.19 12.33 3.02
N GLY A 43 5.57 13.58 3.37
CA GLY A 43 6.77 14.18 2.78
C GLY A 43 6.64 14.26 1.27
N ASP A 44 7.64 13.75 0.57
CA ASP A 44 7.67 13.73 -0.89
C ASP A 44 6.98 12.52 -1.50
N SER A 45 6.39 11.67 -0.70
CA SER A 45 5.81 10.43 -1.20
C SER A 45 4.30 10.48 -1.26
N GLU A 46 3.77 9.85 -2.31
CA GLU A 46 2.34 9.60 -2.47
C GLU A 46 2.13 8.10 -2.39
N TYR A 47 1.04 7.68 -1.78
CA TYR A 47 0.75 6.26 -1.56
C TYR A 47 -0.61 5.89 -2.11
N HIS A 48 -0.65 4.74 -2.77
CA HIS A 48 -1.86 4.18 -3.37
C HIS A 48 -2.07 2.81 -2.72
N PHE A 49 -3.23 2.62 -2.12
CA PHE A 49 -3.57 1.37 -1.44
C PHE A 49 -4.34 0.49 -2.42
N SER A 50 -3.71 -0.55 -2.93
CA SER A 50 -4.28 -1.35 -4.03
C SER A 50 -5.70 -1.83 -3.74
N TRP A 51 -5.96 -2.24 -2.51
CA TRP A 51 -7.24 -2.85 -2.14
C TRP A 51 -8.42 -1.89 -2.19
N ARG A 52 -8.16 -0.59 -2.22
CA ARG A 52 -9.21 0.40 -2.33
C ARG A 52 -9.64 0.65 -3.77
N HIS A 53 -8.88 0.13 -4.75
CA HIS A 53 -9.06 0.51 -6.15
C HIS A 53 -9.20 -0.66 -7.11
N ASP A 54 -8.91 -1.89 -6.67
CA ASP A 54 -8.87 -3.04 -7.57
C ASP A 54 -9.87 -4.14 -7.19
N GLY A 55 -10.81 -3.84 -6.31
CA GLY A 55 -11.80 -4.83 -5.87
C GLY A 55 -11.23 -5.77 -4.83
N SER A 56 -10.28 -5.31 -4.03
CA SER A 56 -9.66 -6.08 -2.95
C SER A 56 -8.92 -7.32 -3.45
N LYS A 57 -8.34 -7.22 -4.63
CA LYS A 57 -7.55 -8.33 -5.18
C LYS A 57 -6.26 -8.53 -4.40
N THR A 58 -5.76 -9.74 -4.46
CA THR A 58 -4.47 -10.08 -3.88
C THR A 58 -3.58 -10.66 -4.96
N TYR A 59 -2.27 -10.58 -4.75
CA TYR A 59 -1.28 -10.91 -5.76
C TYR A 59 -0.09 -11.59 -5.10
N THR A 60 0.63 -12.39 -5.88
CA THR A 60 1.98 -12.79 -5.48
C THR A 60 2.83 -11.53 -5.37
N TRP A 61 4.01 -11.64 -4.76
CA TRP A 61 4.88 -10.49 -4.62
C TRP A 61 5.20 -9.85 -5.97
N ASP A 62 5.55 -10.66 -6.97
CA ASP A 62 5.82 -10.14 -8.32
C ASP A 62 4.59 -9.44 -8.91
N GLY A 63 3.43 -10.08 -8.82
CA GLY A 63 2.20 -9.51 -9.35
C GLY A 63 1.82 -8.21 -8.67
N ALA A 64 2.02 -8.14 -7.36
CA ALA A 64 1.72 -6.94 -6.59
C ALA A 64 2.64 -5.79 -6.99
N ASN A 65 3.93 -6.06 -7.13
CA ASN A 65 4.89 -5.04 -7.53
C ASN A 65 4.69 -4.62 -8.98
N GLN A 66 4.24 -5.53 -9.85
CA GLN A 66 3.85 -5.17 -11.21
C GLN A 66 2.61 -4.26 -11.22
N TYR A 67 1.65 -4.55 -10.36
CA TYR A 67 0.48 -3.68 -10.21
C TYR A 67 0.92 -2.24 -9.93
N CYS A 68 1.86 -2.08 -9.00
CA CYS A 68 2.36 -0.75 -8.67
C CYS A 68 3.07 -0.11 -9.87
N GLY A 69 3.93 -0.86 -10.55
CA GLY A 69 4.66 -0.35 -11.72
C GLY A 69 3.73 0.05 -12.84
N ASN A 70 2.60 -0.62 -12.97
CA ASN A 70 1.63 -0.33 -14.03
C ASN A 70 0.79 0.91 -13.74
N LEU A 71 0.85 1.46 -12.54
CA LEU A 71 0.15 2.71 -12.23
C LEU A 71 0.75 3.89 -12.98
N GLY A 72 2.02 3.84 -13.26
CA GLY A 72 2.68 4.92 -13.99
C GLY A 72 4.16 4.99 -13.67
N SER A 73 4.84 5.88 -14.37
CA SER A 73 6.27 6.09 -14.19
C SER A 73 6.56 6.53 -12.75
N GLY A 74 7.53 5.88 -12.13
CA GLY A 74 7.95 6.22 -10.77
C GLY A 74 7.16 5.54 -9.67
N TRP A 75 6.13 4.79 -10.02
CA TRP A 75 5.38 4.02 -9.03
C TRP A 75 6.03 2.67 -8.77
N GLN A 76 6.16 2.31 -7.51
CA GLN A 76 6.78 1.05 -7.07
C GLN A 76 6.05 0.57 -5.83
N GLY A 77 6.27 -0.68 -5.45
CA GLY A 77 5.87 -1.13 -4.12
C GLY A 77 6.55 -0.26 -3.06
N ILE A 78 5.90 -0.09 -1.93
CA ILE A 78 6.40 0.78 -0.87
C ILE A 78 7.77 0.33 -0.37
N SER A 79 8.64 1.30 -0.12
CA SER A 79 9.91 1.11 0.57
C SER A 79 9.77 1.83 1.92
N ILE A 80 9.76 1.07 3.00
CA ILE A 80 9.49 1.64 4.33
C ILE A 80 10.81 2.10 4.93
N GLU A 81 11.13 3.36 4.71
CA GLU A 81 12.45 3.90 5.01
C GLU A 81 12.50 4.71 6.31
N THR A 82 11.34 5.08 6.85
CA THR A 82 11.28 5.87 8.07
C THR A 82 10.24 5.31 9.03
N ARG A 83 10.36 5.69 10.29
CA ARG A 83 9.36 5.26 11.28
C ARG A 83 8.00 5.85 10.99
N GLN A 84 7.95 7.05 10.39
CA GLN A 84 6.69 7.66 9.99
C GLN A 84 6.01 6.85 8.89
N GLU A 85 6.80 6.35 7.94
CA GLU A 85 6.23 5.46 6.91
C GLU A 85 5.73 4.15 7.50
N ASP A 86 6.46 3.60 8.44
CA ASP A 86 6.00 2.38 9.11
C ASP A 86 4.69 2.63 9.86
N SER A 87 4.56 3.80 10.50
CA SER A 87 3.31 4.18 11.14
C SER A 87 2.17 4.32 10.15
N LEU A 88 2.43 4.92 8.99
CA LEU A 88 1.44 5.06 7.92
C LEU A 88 0.94 3.69 7.49
N VAL A 89 1.83 2.74 7.32
CA VAL A 89 1.48 1.37 6.92
C VAL A 89 0.63 0.70 8.00
N ARG A 90 1.04 0.82 9.26
CA ARG A 90 0.29 0.22 10.35
C ARG A 90 -1.12 0.82 10.47
N GLU A 91 -1.23 2.13 10.28
CA GLU A 91 -2.53 2.80 10.31
C GLU A 91 -3.43 2.35 9.16
N ALA A 92 -2.87 2.24 7.95
CA ALA A 92 -3.63 1.80 6.78
C ALA A 92 -4.18 0.38 6.99
N ILE A 93 -3.33 -0.51 7.50
CA ILE A 93 -3.72 -1.89 7.77
C ILE A 93 -4.80 -1.96 8.84
N THR A 94 -4.65 -1.17 9.90
CA THR A 94 -5.60 -1.14 11.00
C THR A 94 -6.94 -0.57 10.54
N GLU A 95 -6.90 0.54 9.83
CA GLU A 95 -8.11 1.24 9.41
C GLU A 95 -8.99 0.37 8.50
N ASP A 96 -8.38 -0.33 7.57
CA ASP A 96 -9.12 -1.14 6.61
C ASP A 96 -9.17 -2.62 6.98
N HIS A 97 -8.73 -2.97 8.18
CA HIS A 97 -8.81 -4.34 8.72
C HIS A 97 -8.15 -5.38 7.81
N LEU A 98 -6.99 -5.04 7.24
CA LEU A 98 -6.29 -6.00 6.39
C LEU A 98 -5.49 -6.98 7.22
N PRO A 99 -5.38 -8.24 6.78
CA PRO A 99 -4.54 -9.22 7.49
C PRO A 99 -3.07 -9.03 7.16
N TRP A 100 -2.74 -8.52 5.96
CA TRP A 100 -1.35 -8.41 5.51
C TRP A 100 -1.26 -7.61 4.22
N ILE A 101 -0.05 -7.14 3.92
CA ILE A 101 0.26 -6.53 2.63
C ILE A 101 1.69 -6.88 2.22
N TRP A 102 1.93 -6.80 0.91
CA TRP A 102 3.29 -6.84 0.36
C TRP A 102 3.91 -5.45 0.38
N THR A 103 5.24 -5.44 0.34
CA THR A 103 6.06 -4.24 0.13
C THR A 103 6.95 -4.48 -1.09
N SER A 104 7.88 -3.55 -1.37
CA SER A 104 8.91 -3.79 -2.38
C SER A 104 10.08 -4.61 -1.84
N GLY A 105 10.09 -4.90 -0.56
CA GLY A 105 11.24 -5.56 0.08
C GLY A 105 11.48 -6.95 -0.45
N GLN A 106 12.73 -7.25 -0.79
CA GLN A 106 13.12 -8.53 -1.37
C GLN A 106 14.53 -8.90 -0.92
N LEU A 107 14.75 -10.18 -0.68
CA LEU A 107 16.07 -10.66 -0.33
C LEU A 107 16.98 -10.63 -1.54
N LYS A 108 18.11 -9.98 -1.41
CA LYS A 108 19.16 -9.91 -2.42
C LYS A 108 20.42 -10.60 -1.88
N ASN A 109 21.51 -10.48 -2.60
CA ASN A 109 22.75 -11.16 -2.23
C ASN A 109 23.27 -10.77 -0.85
N HIS A 110 23.04 -9.56 -0.42
CA HIS A 110 23.57 -9.03 0.84
C HIS A 110 22.52 -8.71 1.88
N GLY A 111 21.32 -9.27 1.74
CA GLY A 111 20.23 -9.03 2.66
C GLY A 111 19.03 -8.43 1.96
N PHE A 112 18.04 -8.04 2.73
CA PHE A 112 16.85 -7.41 2.17
C PHE A 112 17.16 -6.04 1.60
N ALA A 113 16.46 -5.69 0.54
CA ALA A 113 16.64 -4.42 -0.15
C ALA A 113 15.27 -3.88 -0.58
N TRP A 114 15.17 -2.56 -0.64
CA TRP A 114 13.99 -1.86 -1.12
C TRP A 114 14.13 -1.55 -2.61
N ALA A 115 13.00 -1.43 -3.31
CA ALA A 115 13.01 -1.02 -4.71
C ALA A 115 13.57 0.38 -4.91
N SER A 116 13.49 1.23 -3.90
CA SER A 116 14.02 2.59 -3.98
C SER A 116 15.54 2.63 -4.11
N GLY A 117 16.20 1.57 -3.69
CA GLY A 117 17.68 1.55 -3.66
C GLY A 117 18.27 2.20 -2.43
N GLU A 118 17.44 2.77 -1.55
CA GLU A 118 17.92 3.35 -0.30
C GLU A 118 18.34 2.27 0.68
N GLU A 119 19.16 2.64 1.63
CA GLU A 119 19.66 1.72 2.62
C GLU A 119 18.52 1.03 3.35
N PHE A 120 18.60 -0.29 3.48
CA PHE A 120 17.61 -1.06 4.20
C PHE A 120 17.90 -1.02 5.71
N VAL A 121 16.95 -0.54 6.48
CA VAL A 121 17.01 -0.58 7.93
C VAL A 121 15.79 -1.34 8.43
N GLY A 122 16.00 -2.35 9.25
CA GLY A 122 14.92 -3.17 9.77
C GLY A 122 14.17 -2.46 10.90
N LEU A 123 13.21 -1.63 10.55
CA LEU A 123 12.52 -0.78 11.52
C LEU A 123 11.48 -1.52 12.34
N ASN A 124 10.90 -2.58 11.82
CA ASN A 124 9.76 -3.22 12.50
C ASN A 124 9.68 -4.74 12.28
N TRP A 125 10.83 -5.40 12.20
CA TRP A 125 10.82 -6.87 12.15
C TRP A 125 10.17 -7.46 13.38
N SER A 126 9.35 -8.51 13.20
CA SER A 126 8.83 -9.27 14.33
C SER A 126 9.98 -9.95 15.08
N HIS A 127 9.88 -9.99 16.39
CA HIS A 127 10.89 -10.66 17.22
C HIS A 127 10.52 -12.11 17.50
N THR A 128 9.31 -12.52 17.19
CA THR A 128 8.81 -13.82 17.56
C THR A 128 8.33 -14.68 16.40
N GLY A 129 7.72 -14.08 15.38
CA GLY A 129 7.23 -14.82 14.22
C GLY A 129 6.38 -16.04 14.59
N GLY A 130 6.22 -16.93 13.64
CA GLY A 130 5.42 -18.15 13.83
C GLY A 130 6.13 -19.21 14.66
N ASN A 131 7.46 -19.18 14.73
CA ASN A 131 8.28 -20.17 15.45
C ASN A 131 8.96 -19.59 16.68
N HIS A 132 8.48 -18.46 17.18
CA HIS A 132 9.08 -17.77 18.33
C HIS A 132 10.52 -17.35 18.06
N ARG A 133 10.81 -16.98 16.82
CA ARG A 133 12.14 -16.54 16.39
C ARG A 133 12.08 -15.15 15.79
N PRO A 134 13.13 -14.36 16.01
CA PRO A 134 13.20 -13.05 15.36
C PRO A 134 13.16 -13.19 13.83
N GLN A 135 12.50 -12.26 13.17
CA GLN A 135 12.43 -12.23 11.73
C GLN A 135 13.58 -11.37 11.18
N PRO A 136 14.08 -11.64 9.98
CA PRO A 136 13.67 -12.71 9.09
C PRO A 136 14.24 -14.06 9.52
N ASP A 137 13.49 -15.15 9.39
CA ASP A 137 13.95 -16.47 9.84
C ASP A 137 13.94 -17.53 8.74
N ASN A 138 13.44 -17.21 7.57
CA ASN A 138 13.37 -18.13 6.44
C ASN A 138 12.70 -19.46 6.79
N ARG A 139 11.61 -19.39 7.54
CA ARG A 139 10.93 -20.57 8.08
C ARG A 139 10.54 -21.58 7.02
N GLU A 140 10.04 -21.14 5.87
CA GLU A 140 9.62 -22.03 4.79
C GLU A 140 10.78 -22.42 3.87
N GLY A 141 11.96 -21.85 4.05
CA GLY A 141 13.12 -22.13 3.21
C GLY A 141 13.19 -21.31 1.93
N ASN A 142 12.16 -20.53 1.62
CA ASN A 142 12.10 -19.70 0.42
C ASN A 142 11.45 -18.35 0.71
N GLU A 143 11.66 -17.83 1.91
CA GLU A 143 11.02 -16.58 2.33
C GLU A 143 11.86 -15.38 1.91
N ASN A 144 11.77 -15.04 0.64
CA ASN A 144 12.60 -14.03 0.03
C ASN A 144 11.93 -12.67 -0.13
N CYS A 145 10.70 -12.53 0.31
CA CYS A 145 9.92 -11.31 0.13
C CYS A 145 9.45 -10.76 1.46
N LEU A 146 9.30 -9.45 1.54
CA LEU A 146 8.94 -8.78 2.79
C LEU A 146 7.47 -8.37 2.78
N GLY A 147 6.72 -8.86 3.75
CA GLY A 147 5.35 -8.44 3.97
C GLY A 147 5.16 -7.90 5.36
N VAL A 148 4.07 -7.18 5.55
CA VAL A 148 3.65 -6.68 6.85
C VAL A 148 2.42 -7.47 7.25
N LEU A 149 2.49 -8.17 8.38
CA LEU A 149 1.40 -9.01 8.86
C LEU A 149 0.72 -8.35 10.04
N ASN A 150 -0.60 -8.45 10.08
CA ASN A 150 -1.41 -7.82 11.12
C ASN A 150 -1.73 -8.84 12.21
N ASN A 151 -0.86 -8.90 13.21
CA ASN A 151 -1.07 -9.72 14.41
C ASN A 151 -1.33 -11.21 14.11
N VAL A 152 -0.77 -11.72 13.04
CA VAL A 152 -0.99 -13.11 12.61
C VAL A 152 -0.42 -14.09 13.65
N TYR A 153 0.67 -13.70 14.29
CA TYR A 153 1.33 -14.56 15.29
C TYR A 153 1.31 -13.91 16.67
N ASP A 154 0.27 -13.10 16.95
CA ASP A 154 0.12 -12.40 18.22
C ASP A 154 1.30 -11.48 18.55
N ASP A 155 1.92 -10.95 17.50
CA ASP A 155 3.10 -10.10 17.62
C ASP A 155 2.83 -8.65 17.23
N GLY A 156 1.58 -8.32 16.91
CA GLY A 156 1.19 -6.99 16.46
C GLY A 156 1.38 -6.85 14.95
N ILE A 157 1.42 -5.62 14.48
CA ILE A 157 1.63 -5.36 13.05
C ILE A 157 3.13 -5.26 12.82
N LYS A 158 3.69 -6.29 12.20
CA LYS A 158 5.14 -6.47 12.11
C LYS A 158 5.57 -6.93 10.73
N TRP A 159 6.84 -6.69 10.43
CA TRP A 159 7.46 -7.15 9.19
C TRP A 159 7.89 -8.60 9.33
N HIS A 160 7.65 -9.37 8.27
CA HIS A 160 8.06 -10.77 8.19
C HIS A 160 8.63 -11.07 6.83
N ASP A 161 9.59 -12.00 6.79
CA ASP A 161 9.99 -12.58 5.51
C ASP A 161 8.97 -13.68 5.17
N ILE A 162 8.56 -13.69 3.92
CA ILE A 162 7.43 -14.51 3.47
C ILE A 162 7.77 -15.08 2.10
N ALA A 163 7.34 -16.31 1.85
CA ALA A 163 7.49 -16.90 0.53
C ALA A 163 6.74 -16.04 -0.49
N CYS A 164 7.38 -15.71 -1.58
CA CYS A 164 6.90 -14.72 -2.53
C CYS A 164 5.64 -15.15 -3.29
N HIS A 165 5.28 -16.41 -3.24
CA HIS A 165 4.11 -16.94 -3.95
C HIS A 165 2.79 -16.75 -3.22
N HIS A 166 2.83 -16.34 -1.95
CA HIS A 166 1.59 -16.06 -1.22
C HIS A 166 0.91 -14.80 -1.76
N ASP A 167 -0.41 -14.74 -1.62
CA ASP A 167 -1.19 -13.65 -2.19
C ASP A 167 -1.51 -12.59 -1.16
N LYS A 168 -1.23 -11.33 -1.48
CA LYS A 168 -1.51 -10.18 -0.61
C LYS A 168 -1.80 -8.95 -1.45
N ALA A 169 -2.50 -7.99 -0.85
CA ALA A 169 -2.60 -6.65 -1.41
C ALA A 169 -1.28 -5.92 -1.21
N ILE A 170 -1.16 -4.72 -1.74
CA ILE A 170 0.09 -3.95 -1.65
C ILE A 170 -0.19 -2.46 -1.49
N ILE A 171 0.71 -1.77 -0.81
CA ILE A 171 0.78 -0.31 -0.86
C ILE A 171 1.82 0.07 -1.90
N CYS A 172 1.43 0.93 -2.84
CA CYS A 172 2.35 1.46 -3.84
C CYS A 172 2.79 2.86 -3.43
N GLU A 173 3.99 3.22 -3.80
CA GLU A 173 4.58 4.51 -3.47
C GLU A 173 5.13 5.18 -4.70
N HIS A 174 4.96 6.50 -4.77
CA HIS A 174 5.51 7.35 -5.81
C HIS A 174 6.19 8.53 -5.12
N LYS A 175 7.48 8.71 -5.38
CA LYS A 175 8.19 9.86 -4.84
C LYS A 175 8.07 11.02 -5.81
N VAL A 176 7.45 12.09 -5.34
CA VAL A 176 7.30 13.29 -6.15
C VAL A 176 8.64 14.00 -6.15
N ARG A 177 9.20 14.19 -7.34
CA ARG A 177 10.47 14.89 -7.42
C ARG A 177 10.24 16.36 -7.26
N VAL A 178 10.88 16.92 -6.29
CA VAL A 178 10.92 18.35 -6.13
C VAL A 178 12.14 18.79 -6.95
N HIS A 179 11.89 19.52 -8.03
CA HIS A 179 12.99 20.11 -8.75
C HIS A 179 13.39 21.35 -8.00
N GLY A 180 14.49 21.26 -7.39
CA GLY A 180 15.05 22.41 -6.69
C GLY A 180 15.59 23.43 -7.65
#